data_0c9d7a40d0b762129f06b3ae21916ab3
#
_entry.id   0c9d7a40d0b762129f06b3ae21916ab3
#
_cell.length_a   1.000
_cell.length_b   1.000
_cell.length_c   1.000
_cell.angle_alpha   90.00
_cell.angle_beta   90.00
_cell.angle_gamma   90.00
#
_symmetry.space_group_name_H-M   'P 1'
#
loop_
_entity.id
_entity.type
_entity.pdbx_description
1 polymer ?
#
loop_
_entity_poly.entity_id
_entity_poly.type
_entity_poly.pdbx_seq_one_letter_code
_entity_poly.pdbx_strand_id
1 'polypeptide(L)'
;MVMAEELDPKKLAEEIAETKKAKHMDAGLIRQVLSRELRNAKNRKEVVKNVKSKLYQVSGAFRNDNMDYASLKEKLAPVTPDMPLEELKPICLEILHTHASTRERMGILDELYGEIFRNLPQPRRICDLACGLNPLTIPWMPLEPGFRYEAYDLFSDMSDLINCFFEKRGIDGTAAQANLLYGLPGGPYDLVFLMKTIPCLEQIDKFGGRHLLNQMSYAARYAAVTFPGASLSGKEKGMPRNYEVHFMNIVDQDAWEIRKVRFPTELVFILKSKVFEEAEKSELQNAG
;
A
#
# COMPACT_ATOMS: atom_id res chain seq x y z
N MET A 1 35.89 -23.77 5.45
CA MET A 1 35.99 -22.78 4.35
C MET A 1 34.84 -22.92 3.33
N VAL A 2 34.48 -24.13 2.90
CA VAL A 2 33.38 -24.35 1.92
C VAL A 2 31.99 -23.90 2.42
N MET A 3 31.67 -24.02 3.71
CA MET A 3 30.37 -23.57 4.27
C MET A 3 30.17 -22.04 4.31
N ALA A 4 31.26 -21.27 4.37
CA ALA A 4 31.17 -19.80 4.39
C ALA A 4 30.91 -19.20 3.02
N GLU A 5 31.36 -19.87 1.93
CA GLU A 5 31.08 -19.46 0.54
C GLU A 5 29.66 -19.80 0.09
N GLU A 6 29.06 -20.86 0.65
CA GLU A 6 27.67 -21.26 0.36
C GLU A 6 26.62 -20.33 0.99
N LEU A 7 26.96 -19.54 1.99
CA LEU A 7 26.07 -18.63 2.73
C LEU A 7 26.43 -17.15 2.54
N ASP A 8 27.08 -16.77 1.42
CA ASP A 8 27.30 -15.36 1.09
C ASP A 8 25.96 -14.62 0.94
N PRO A 9 25.63 -13.70 1.88
CA PRO A 9 24.33 -13.02 1.87
C PRO A 9 24.09 -12.19 0.61
N LYS A 10 25.16 -11.64 0.01
CA LYS A 10 25.04 -10.82 -1.22
C LYS A 10 24.66 -11.69 -2.41
N LYS A 11 25.38 -12.79 -2.63
CA LYS A 11 25.08 -13.75 -3.70
C LYS A 11 23.70 -14.37 -3.55
N LEU A 12 23.30 -14.71 -2.33
CA LEU A 12 21.97 -15.24 -2.04
C LEU A 12 20.87 -14.23 -2.31
N ALA A 13 21.06 -12.96 -1.97
CA ALA A 13 20.11 -11.89 -2.25
C ALA A 13 19.93 -11.69 -3.77
N GLU A 14 21.03 -11.68 -4.53
CA GLU A 14 21.01 -11.59 -5.99
C GLU A 14 20.27 -12.78 -6.63
N GLU A 15 20.58 -14.01 -6.22
CA GLU A 15 19.92 -15.22 -6.69
C GLU A 15 18.40 -15.21 -6.39
N ILE A 16 18.00 -14.74 -5.21
CA ILE A 16 16.59 -14.64 -4.84
C ILE A 16 15.89 -13.58 -5.70
N ALA A 17 16.54 -12.42 -5.92
CA ALA A 17 16.02 -11.33 -6.74
C ALA A 17 15.76 -11.73 -8.20
N GLU A 18 16.55 -12.65 -8.76
CA GLU A 18 16.36 -13.18 -10.13
C GLU A 18 15.13 -14.14 -10.25
N THR A 19 14.56 -14.57 -9.14
CA THR A 19 13.39 -15.46 -9.22
C THR A 19 12.16 -14.69 -9.72
N LYS A 20 11.28 -15.39 -10.48
CA LYS A 20 10.05 -14.82 -11.04
C LYS A 20 9.22 -14.03 -10.01
N LYS A 21 9.19 -14.47 -8.75
CA LYS A 21 8.39 -13.85 -7.68
C LYS A 21 9.05 -12.62 -7.05
N ALA A 22 10.37 -12.56 -7.03
CA ALA A 22 11.12 -11.46 -6.43
C ALA A 22 11.64 -10.46 -7.47
N LYS A 23 11.56 -10.81 -8.76
CA LYS A 23 11.90 -9.89 -9.85
C LYS A 23 11.07 -8.62 -9.72
N HIS A 24 11.70 -7.48 -9.85
CA HIS A 24 11.11 -6.14 -9.64
C HIS A 24 10.76 -5.78 -8.18
N MET A 25 10.99 -6.67 -7.20
CA MET A 25 10.77 -6.39 -5.78
C MET A 25 11.90 -5.52 -5.21
N ASP A 26 11.57 -4.72 -4.20
CA ASP A 26 12.56 -3.92 -3.45
C ASP A 26 13.69 -4.79 -2.91
N ALA A 27 14.92 -4.47 -3.32
CA ALA A 27 16.12 -5.22 -2.93
C ALA A 27 16.43 -5.09 -1.42
N GLY A 28 16.00 -4.01 -0.78
CA GLY A 28 16.15 -3.80 0.66
C GLY A 28 15.30 -4.80 1.43
N LEU A 29 14.06 -5.04 1.01
CA LEU A 29 13.20 -6.06 1.62
C LEU A 29 13.80 -7.45 1.50
N ILE A 30 14.29 -7.82 0.31
CA ILE A 30 14.94 -9.14 0.10
C ILE A 30 16.10 -9.33 1.08
N ARG A 31 17.00 -8.31 1.18
CA ARG A 31 18.13 -8.35 2.13
C ARG A 31 17.69 -8.40 3.58
N GLN A 32 16.65 -7.68 3.96
CA GLN A 32 16.11 -7.66 5.32
C GLN A 32 15.56 -9.03 5.73
N VAL A 33 14.73 -9.65 4.88
CA VAL A 33 14.18 -10.99 5.13
C VAL A 33 15.30 -12.02 5.16
N LEU A 34 16.24 -11.98 4.21
CA LEU A 34 17.40 -12.87 4.15
C LEU A 34 18.24 -12.78 5.42
N SER A 35 18.55 -11.57 5.88
CA SER A 35 19.33 -11.34 7.10
C SER A 35 18.67 -11.95 8.34
N ARG A 36 17.34 -11.95 8.42
CA ARG A 36 16.61 -12.59 9.52
C ARG A 36 16.66 -14.12 9.45
N GLU A 37 16.45 -14.68 8.26
CA GLU A 37 16.42 -16.14 8.07
C GLU A 37 17.83 -16.76 8.23
N LEU A 38 18.90 -16.06 7.85
CA LEU A 38 20.28 -16.51 8.06
C LEU A 38 20.64 -16.77 9.54
N ARG A 39 19.98 -16.05 10.48
CA ARG A 39 20.26 -16.23 11.92
C ARG A 39 19.74 -17.56 12.48
N ASN A 40 18.71 -18.14 11.86
CA ASN A 40 17.95 -19.25 12.42
C ASN A 40 18.03 -20.52 11.57
N ALA A 41 18.50 -20.44 10.34
CA ALA A 41 18.51 -21.57 9.41
C ALA A 41 19.77 -22.43 9.55
N LYS A 42 19.61 -23.74 9.35
CA LYS A 42 20.69 -24.73 9.47
C LYS A 42 21.52 -24.89 8.21
N ASN A 43 20.97 -24.54 7.04
CA ASN A 43 21.64 -24.72 5.77
C ASN A 43 21.05 -23.78 4.69
N ARG A 44 21.79 -23.62 3.57
CA ARG A 44 21.41 -22.75 2.44
C ARG A 44 20.02 -23.05 1.87
N LYS A 45 19.66 -24.32 1.72
CA LYS A 45 18.37 -24.72 1.14
C LYS A 45 17.20 -24.26 2.01
N GLU A 46 17.34 -24.35 3.31
CA GLU A 46 16.35 -23.89 4.29
C GLU A 46 16.24 -22.36 4.27
N VAL A 47 17.35 -21.62 4.25
CA VAL A 47 17.37 -20.15 4.10
C VAL A 47 16.57 -19.72 2.87
N VAL A 48 16.94 -20.22 1.68
CA VAL A 48 16.31 -19.84 0.41
C VAL A 48 14.82 -20.17 0.41
N LYS A 49 14.44 -21.36 0.92
CA LYS A 49 13.02 -21.75 1.04
C LYS A 49 12.25 -20.79 1.94
N ASN A 50 12.79 -20.49 3.12
CA ASN A 50 12.11 -19.63 4.10
C ASN A 50 11.98 -18.19 3.58
N VAL A 51 13.04 -17.64 3.00
CA VAL A 51 13.01 -16.30 2.40
C VAL A 51 11.95 -16.22 1.31
N LYS A 52 11.96 -17.17 0.35
CA LYS A 52 10.95 -17.21 -0.72
C LYS A 52 9.52 -17.32 -0.17
N SER A 53 9.32 -18.13 0.89
CA SER A 53 8.02 -18.27 1.53
C SER A 53 7.58 -16.95 2.20
N LYS A 54 8.47 -16.27 2.91
CA LYS A 54 8.20 -14.98 3.55
C LYS A 54 7.88 -13.88 2.53
N LEU A 55 8.70 -13.74 1.50
CA LEU A 55 8.46 -12.79 0.42
C LEU A 55 7.11 -13.04 -0.27
N TYR A 56 6.75 -14.32 -0.48
CA TYR A 56 5.45 -14.69 -1.03
C TYR A 56 4.28 -14.31 -0.12
N GLN A 57 4.40 -14.52 1.20
CA GLN A 57 3.35 -14.14 2.16
C GLN A 57 3.06 -12.65 2.17
N VAL A 58 4.08 -11.82 1.92
CA VAL A 58 3.97 -10.35 1.94
C VAL A 58 3.40 -9.79 0.64
N SER A 59 3.74 -10.39 -0.49
CA SER A 59 3.43 -9.86 -1.82
C SER A 59 2.50 -10.73 -2.65
N GLY A 60 2.60 -12.04 -2.49
CA GLY A 60 1.96 -13.01 -3.38
C GLY A 60 0.47 -13.19 -3.17
N ALA A 61 -0.07 -12.79 -2.02
CA ALA A 61 -1.51 -12.86 -1.75
C ALA A 61 -2.32 -11.90 -2.66
N PHE A 62 -1.70 -10.80 -3.10
CA PHE A 62 -2.37 -9.75 -3.87
C PHE A 62 -1.87 -9.64 -5.30
N ARG A 63 -0.60 -10.01 -5.57
CA ARG A 63 -0.01 -9.99 -6.90
C ARG A 63 -0.22 -11.33 -7.62
N ASN A 64 -0.78 -11.28 -8.82
CA ASN A 64 -0.79 -12.42 -9.72
C ASN A 64 0.59 -12.57 -10.40
N ASP A 65 1.30 -13.69 -10.18
CA ASP A 65 2.62 -13.98 -10.76
C ASP A 65 2.64 -13.97 -12.31
N ASN A 66 1.46 -14.02 -12.95
CA ASN A 66 1.30 -13.99 -14.41
C ASN A 66 0.84 -12.62 -14.93
N MET A 67 0.87 -11.56 -14.11
CA MET A 67 0.48 -10.23 -14.54
C MET A 67 1.48 -9.69 -15.55
N ASP A 68 1.00 -9.38 -16.74
CA ASP A 68 1.78 -8.76 -17.82
C ASP A 68 1.58 -7.25 -17.78
N TYR A 69 2.48 -6.55 -17.09
CA TYR A 69 2.44 -5.09 -16.96
C TYR A 69 2.64 -4.36 -18.30
N ALA A 70 3.31 -4.97 -19.30
CA ALA A 70 3.43 -4.39 -20.63
C ALA A 70 2.06 -4.34 -21.31
N SER A 71 1.33 -5.44 -21.30
CA SER A 71 -0.05 -5.51 -21.82
C SER A 71 -0.99 -4.55 -21.07
N LEU A 72 -0.83 -4.38 -19.75
CA LEU A 72 -1.62 -3.42 -18.98
C LEU A 72 -1.31 -1.95 -19.35
N LYS A 73 -0.06 -1.62 -19.68
CA LYS A 73 0.30 -0.29 -20.19
C LYS A 73 -0.31 -0.03 -21.57
N GLU A 74 -0.39 -1.04 -22.43
CA GLU A 74 -1.07 -0.92 -23.74
C GLU A 74 -2.55 -0.54 -23.58
N LYS A 75 -3.24 -1.06 -22.55
CA LYS A 75 -4.62 -0.67 -22.25
C LYS A 75 -4.76 0.80 -21.87
N LEU A 76 -3.72 1.43 -21.35
CA LEU A 76 -3.68 2.86 -21.06
C LEU A 76 -3.40 3.73 -22.31
N ALA A 77 -3.06 3.13 -23.45
CA ALA A 77 -2.73 3.90 -24.66
C ALA A 77 -3.79 4.93 -25.09
N PRO A 78 -5.12 4.63 -25.01
CA PRO A 78 -6.16 5.61 -25.38
C PRO A 78 -6.38 6.70 -24.34
N VAL A 79 -5.85 6.59 -23.12
CA VAL A 79 -6.08 7.57 -22.04
C VAL A 79 -5.45 8.90 -22.39
N THR A 80 -6.23 9.98 -22.20
CA THR A 80 -5.79 11.37 -22.37
C THR A 80 -6.16 12.21 -21.14
N PRO A 81 -5.53 13.39 -20.94
CA PRO A 81 -5.86 14.26 -19.81
C PRO A 81 -7.33 14.64 -19.73
N ASP A 82 -7.96 14.89 -20.88
CA ASP A 82 -9.34 15.38 -20.97
C ASP A 82 -10.38 14.27 -21.20
N MET A 83 -9.97 12.99 -21.19
CA MET A 83 -10.90 11.87 -21.38
C MET A 83 -12.03 11.91 -20.34
N PRO A 84 -13.30 11.84 -20.78
CA PRO A 84 -14.46 11.81 -19.88
C PRO A 84 -14.38 10.62 -18.88
N LEU A 85 -14.90 10.81 -17.66
CA LEU A 85 -14.84 9.76 -16.62
C LEU A 85 -15.61 8.50 -17.03
N GLU A 86 -16.69 8.62 -17.80
CA GLU A 86 -17.47 7.50 -18.32
C GLU A 86 -16.67 6.62 -19.31
N GLU A 87 -15.67 7.18 -20.00
CA GLU A 87 -14.77 6.43 -20.87
C GLU A 87 -13.55 5.92 -20.13
N LEU A 88 -13.04 6.68 -19.17
CA LEU A 88 -11.86 6.33 -18.37
C LEU A 88 -12.13 5.21 -17.38
N LYS A 89 -13.26 5.25 -16.66
CA LYS A 89 -13.61 4.25 -15.63
C LYS A 89 -13.60 2.81 -16.16
N PRO A 90 -14.18 2.48 -17.32
CA PRO A 90 -14.09 1.13 -17.90
C PRO A 90 -12.67 0.65 -18.13
N ILE A 91 -11.77 1.50 -18.65
CA ILE A 91 -10.36 1.17 -18.87
C ILE A 91 -9.67 0.85 -17.53
N CYS A 92 -9.89 1.71 -16.52
CA CYS A 92 -9.36 1.48 -15.19
C CYS A 92 -9.90 0.18 -14.58
N LEU A 93 -11.20 -0.12 -14.69
CA LEU A 93 -11.81 -1.34 -14.15
C LEU A 93 -11.20 -2.60 -14.76
N GLU A 94 -10.91 -2.60 -16.07
CA GLU A 94 -10.28 -3.73 -16.74
C GLU A 94 -8.89 -4.04 -16.16
N ILE A 95 -8.11 -3.00 -15.84
CA ILE A 95 -6.79 -3.14 -15.21
C ILE A 95 -6.94 -3.53 -13.73
N LEU A 96 -7.81 -2.87 -12.97
CA LEU A 96 -8.08 -3.13 -11.55
C LEU A 96 -8.52 -4.58 -11.29
N HIS A 97 -9.25 -5.19 -12.23
CA HIS A 97 -9.71 -6.57 -12.14
C HIS A 97 -8.55 -7.58 -12.06
N THR A 98 -7.36 -7.23 -12.56
CA THR A 98 -6.19 -8.13 -12.57
C THR A 98 -5.54 -8.28 -11.19
N HIS A 99 -5.77 -7.34 -10.26
CA HIS A 99 -5.18 -7.34 -8.93
C HIS A 99 -6.23 -7.69 -7.86
N ALA A 100 -5.95 -8.69 -7.03
CA ALA A 100 -6.94 -9.26 -6.09
C ALA A 100 -7.55 -8.22 -5.14
N SER A 101 -6.72 -7.38 -4.52
CA SER A 101 -7.18 -6.38 -3.54
C SER A 101 -8.11 -5.33 -4.16
N THR A 102 -7.79 -4.84 -5.38
CA THR A 102 -8.62 -3.84 -6.07
C THR A 102 -9.87 -4.47 -6.65
N ARG A 103 -9.79 -5.69 -7.20
CA ARG A 103 -10.94 -6.43 -7.72
C ARG A 103 -12.03 -6.62 -6.67
N GLU A 104 -11.67 -6.93 -5.41
CA GLU A 104 -12.64 -7.11 -4.32
C GLU A 104 -13.45 -5.86 -4.00
N ARG A 105 -12.88 -4.66 -4.23
CA ARG A 105 -13.53 -3.38 -3.92
C ARG A 105 -14.23 -2.72 -5.12
N MET A 106 -14.09 -3.26 -6.32
CA MET A 106 -14.67 -2.63 -7.54
C MET A 106 -16.16 -2.33 -7.42
N GLY A 107 -16.93 -3.20 -6.75
CA GLY A 107 -18.37 -3.01 -6.56
C GLY A 107 -18.77 -1.98 -5.51
N ILE A 108 -17.81 -1.38 -4.79
CA ILE A 108 -18.08 -0.42 -3.71
C ILE A 108 -17.28 0.89 -3.86
N LEU A 109 -16.64 1.13 -5.01
CA LEU A 109 -15.70 2.27 -5.17
C LEU A 109 -16.36 3.62 -4.92
N ASP A 110 -17.56 3.85 -5.45
CA ASP A 110 -18.27 5.13 -5.27
C ASP A 110 -18.64 5.35 -3.78
N GLU A 111 -19.21 4.32 -3.11
CA GLU A 111 -19.55 4.42 -1.69
C GLU A 111 -18.30 4.48 -0.80
N LEU A 112 -17.26 3.73 -1.13
CA LEU A 112 -16.00 3.69 -0.39
C LEU A 112 -15.35 5.07 -0.36
N TYR A 113 -15.15 5.68 -1.53
CA TYR A 113 -14.54 7.00 -1.60
C TYR A 113 -15.48 8.10 -1.13
N GLY A 114 -16.79 7.97 -1.36
CA GLY A 114 -17.78 8.84 -0.76
C GLY A 114 -17.71 8.88 0.77
N GLU A 115 -17.49 7.72 1.41
CA GLU A 115 -17.29 7.65 2.86
C GLU A 115 -15.93 8.16 3.30
N ILE A 116 -14.84 7.80 2.62
CA ILE A 116 -13.49 8.27 2.99
C ILE A 116 -13.41 9.78 2.95
N PHE A 117 -13.91 10.41 1.89
CA PHE A 117 -13.83 11.85 1.68
C PHE A 117 -14.94 12.64 2.43
N ARG A 118 -15.90 11.96 3.05
CA ARG A 118 -16.96 12.62 3.81
C ARG A 118 -16.36 13.46 4.94
N ASN A 119 -16.61 14.78 4.90
CA ASN A 119 -16.11 15.76 5.87
C ASN A 119 -14.58 15.94 5.87
N LEU A 120 -13.85 15.42 4.87
CA LEU A 120 -12.47 15.80 4.65
C LEU A 120 -12.41 17.12 3.88
N PRO A 121 -11.54 18.08 4.28
CA PRO A 121 -11.14 19.15 3.37
C PRO A 121 -10.52 18.57 2.09
N GLN A 122 -10.61 19.31 0.98
CA GLN A 122 -9.99 18.85 -0.27
C GLN A 122 -8.48 18.63 -0.09
N PRO A 123 -7.97 17.40 -0.20
CA PRO A 123 -6.56 17.13 0.00
C PRO A 123 -5.77 17.64 -1.22
N ARG A 124 -4.67 18.33 -0.94
CA ARG A 124 -3.73 18.79 -1.96
C ARG A 124 -2.56 17.83 -2.13
N ARG A 125 -2.17 17.15 -1.06
CA ARG A 125 -1.07 16.19 -1.10
C ARG A 125 -1.51 14.83 -0.53
N ILE A 126 -1.58 13.85 -1.41
CA ILE A 126 -2.06 12.50 -1.11
C ILE A 126 -0.90 11.52 -1.19
N CYS A 127 -0.81 10.62 -0.23
CA CYS A 127 0.14 9.50 -0.23
C CYS A 127 -0.61 8.17 -0.20
N ASP A 128 -0.20 7.22 -1.02
CA ASP A 128 -0.77 5.87 -1.09
C ASP A 128 0.33 4.83 -0.82
N LEU A 129 0.25 4.23 0.36
CA LEU A 129 1.26 3.31 0.88
C LEU A 129 0.90 1.86 0.59
N ALA A 130 1.85 1.10 0.01
CA ALA A 130 1.62 -0.24 -0.54
C ALA A 130 0.42 -0.21 -1.49
N CYS A 131 0.47 0.73 -2.42
CA CYS A 131 -0.67 1.19 -3.19
C CYS A 131 -1.28 0.12 -4.10
N GLY A 132 -0.52 -0.90 -4.50
CA GLY A 132 -0.97 -1.84 -5.52
C GLY A 132 -1.43 -1.09 -6.77
N LEU A 133 -2.64 -1.38 -7.25
CA LEU A 133 -3.26 -0.65 -8.35
C LEU A 133 -4.28 0.41 -7.88
N ASN A 134 -4.28 0.77 -6.59
CA ASN A 134 -5.23 1.74 -6.04
C ASN A 134 -5.20 3.12 -6.75
N PRO A 135 -4.06 3.66 -7.24
CA PRO A 135 -4.07 4.93 -7.97
C PRO A 135 -4.96 4.96 -9.22
N LEU A 136 -5.23 3.79 -9.85
CA LEU A 136 -6.17 3.70 -10.95
C LEU A 136 -7.64 3.90 -10.51
N THR A 137 -7.91 4.00 -9.20
CA THR A 137 -9.24 4.34 -8.67
C THR A 137 -9.47 5.84 -8.49
N ILE A 138 -8.49 6.69 -8.82
CA ILE A 138 -8.63 8.17 -8.79
C ILE A 138 -9.92 8.66 -9.50
N PRO A 139 -10.39 8.07 -10.61
CA PRO A 139 -11.64 8.47 -11.24
C PRO A 139 -12.91 8.37 -10.37
N TRP A 140 -12.84 7.68 -9.23
CA TRP A 140 -13.93 7.56 -8.24
C TRP A 140 -13.72 8.46 -7.03
N MET A 141 -12.57 9.11 -6.90
CA MET A 141 -12.26 10.01 -5.79
C MET A 141 -12.81 11.41 -6.10
N PRO A 142 -13.54 12.05 -5.17
CA PRO A 142 -14.04 13.42 -5.37
C PRO A 142 -12.91 14.44 -5.13
N LEU A 143 -11.92 14.44 -6.01
CA LEU A 143 -10.75 15.31 -5.95
C LEU A 143 -10.92 16.52 -6.86
N GLU A 144 -10.63 17.71 -6.33
CA GLU A 144 -10.53 18.93 -7.14
C GLU A 144 -9.16 19.00 -7.85
N PRO A 145 -9.09 19.65 -9.04
CA PRO A 145 -7.83 19.82 -9.74
C PRO A 145 -6.72 20.46 -8.88
N GLY A 146 -5.47 20.10 -9.14
CA GLY A 146 -4.29 20.63 -8.46
C GLY A 146 -3.88 19.86 -7.20
N PHE A 147 -4.34 18.64 -7.01
CA PHE A 147 -3.77 17.71 -6.04
C PHE A 147 -2.49 17.07 -6.59
N ARG A 148 -1.59 16.67 -5.69
CA ARG A 148 -0.43 15.83 -5.95
C ARG A 148 -0.63 14.45 -5.34
N TYR A 149 -0.30 13.39 -6.10
CA TYR A 149 -0.47 12.01 -5.66
C TYR A 149 0.87 11.26 -5.63
N GLU A 150 1.29 10.81 -4.45
CA GLU A 150 2.52 10.05 -4.26
C GLU A 150 2.16 8.60 -3.91
N ALA A 151 2.52 7.65 -4.79
CA ALA A 151 2.19 6.24 -4.65
C ALA A 151 3.47 5.43 -4.39
N TYR A 152 3.41 4.52 -3.42
CA TYR A 152 4.56 3.71 -3.04
C TYR A 152 4.18 2.23 -2.95
N ASP A 153 4.99 1.38 -3.57
CA ASP A 153 4.83 -0.08 -3.50
C ASP A 153 6.18 -0.79 -3.50
N LEU A 154 6.18 -2.10 -3.28
CA LEU A 154 7.39 -2.93 -3.30
C LEU A 154 7.91 -3.24 -4.71
N PHE A 155 7.10 -3.06 -5.75
CA PHE A 155 7.39 -3.53 -7.11
C PHE A 155 7.58 -2.39 -8.10
N SER A 156 8.75 -2.39 -8.81
CA SER A 156 9.07 -1.35 -9.79
C SER A 156 8.17 -1.39 -11.03
N ASP A 157 7.83 -2.58 -11.54
CA ASP A 157 6.96 -2.75 -12.71
C ASP A 157 5.53 -2.23 -12.46
N MET A 158 5.05 -2.33 -11.22
CA MET A 158 3.78 -1.73 -10.79
C MET A 158 3.89 -0.20 -10.72
N SER A 159 4.98 0.32 -10.13
CA SER A 159 5.25 1.76 -10.11
C SER A 159 5.32 2.35 -11.53
N ASP A 160 5.94 1.63 -12.46
CA ASP A 160 6.02 2.03 -13.87
C ASP A 160 4.64 2.07 -14.56
N LEU A 161 3.72 1.14 -14.25
CA LEU A 161 2.34 1.17 -14.76
C LEU A 161 1.59 2.39 -14.22
N ILE A 162 1.74 2.68 -12.93
CA ILE A 162 1.07 3.80 -12.28
C ILE A 162 1.61 5.13 -12.82
N ASN A 163 2.92 5.26 -13.00
CA ASN A 163 3.51 6.45 -13.62
C ASN A 163 3.01 6.67 -15.04
N CYS A 164 2.85 5.60 -15.83
CA CYS A 164 2.23 5.67 -17.16
C CYS A 164 0.78 6.19 -17.09
N PHE A 165 -0.01 5.76 -16.10
CA PHE A 165 -1.36 6.28 -15.89
C PHE A 165 -1.35 7.77 -15.51
N PHE A 166 -0.48 8.19 -14.59
CA PHE A 166 -0.36 9.58 -14.18
C PHE A 166 0.02 10.49 -15.36
N GLU A 167 1.02 10.08 -16.14
CA GLU A 167 1.44 10.79 -17.35
C GLU A 167 0.29 10.94 -18.36
N LYS A 168 -0.35 9.82 -18.71
CA LYS A 168 -1.45 9.79 -19.67
C LYS A 168 -2.65 10.63 -19.24
N ARG A 169 -2.96 10.61 -17.95
CA ARG A 169 -4.10 11.34 -17.38
C ARG A 169 -3.78 12.80 -17.05
N GLY A 170 -2.49 13.21 -17.09
CA GLY A 170 -2.06 14.56 -16.71
C GLY A 170 -2.17 14.82 -15.20
N ILE A 171 -2.02 13.78 -14.37
CA ILE A 171 -2.02 13.89 -12.92
C ILE A 171 -0.62 14.30 -12.44
N ASP A 172 -0.51 15.32 -11.59
CA ASP A 172 0.74 15.59 -10.84
C ASP A 172 0.94 14.46 -9.81
N GLY A 173 1.58 13.38 -10.28
CA GLY A 173 1.75 12.17 -9.50
C GLY A 173 3.09 11.49 -9.75
N THR A 174 3.54 10.77 -8.73
CA THR A 174 4.73 9.92 -8.82
C THR A 174 4.48 8.59 -8.14
N ALA A 175 4.91 7.50 -8.78
CA ALA A 175 4.94 6.18 -8.17
C ALA A 175 6.38 5.70 -8.06
N ALA A 176 6.77 5.18 -6.88
CA ALA A 176 8.12 4.73 -6.61
C ALA A 176 8.14 3.48 -5.71
N GLN A 177 9.26 2.75 -5.73
CA GLN A 177 9.46 1.66 -4.79
C GLN A 177 9.71 2.20 -3.38
N ALA A 178 9.03 1.61 -2.37
CA ALA A 178 9.35 1.85 -0.98
C ALA A 178 9.09 0.60 -0.13
N ASN A 179 10.00 0.34 0.81
CA ASN A 179 9.83 -0.65 1.85
C ASN A 179 9.34 0.05 3.12
N LEU A 180 8.05 -0.09 3.44
CA LEU A 180 7.42 0.56 4.59
C LEU A 180 7.93 0.09 5.96
N LEU A 181 8.72 -0.98 6.02
CA LEU A 181 9.44 -1.37 7.24
C LEU A 181 10.59 -0.43 7.58
N TYR A 182 11.03 0.42 6.65
CA TYR A 182 11.98 1.50 6.92
C TYR A 182 11.30 2.81 7.33
N GLY A 183 9.98 2.85 7.24
CA GLY A 183 9.18 4.00 7.66
C GLY A 183 8.37 4.63 6.53
N LEU A 184 7.72 5.73 6.88
CA LEU A 184 6.89 6.52 5.98
C LEU A 184 7.79 7.31 5.00
N PRO A 185 7.60 7.18 3.69
CA PRO A 185 8.30 8.01 2.73
C PRO A 185 7.71 9.43 2.70
N GLY A 186 8.55 10.44 2.92
CA GLY A 186 8.17 11.85 2.80
C GLY A 186 7.19 12.37 3.84
N GLY A 187 6.40 13.38 3.46
CA GLY A 187 5.43 14.14 4.26
C GLY A 187 5.75 15.64 4.27
N PRO A 188 4.89 16.50 4.88
CA PRO A 188 3.57 16.17 5.40
C PRO A 188 2.54 15.90 4.29
N TYR A 189 1.46 15.17 4.63
CA TYR A 189 0.37 14.80 3.71
C TYR A 189 -0.98 15.24 4.26
N ASP A 190 -1.90 15.62 3.37
CA ASP A 190 -3.29 15.86 3.75
C ASP A 190 -4.04 14.55 3.97
N LEU A 191 -3.79 13.55 3.11
CA LEU A 191 -4.42 12.23 3.20
C LEU A 191 -3.40 11.13 2.89
N VAL A 192 -3.38 10.10 3.74
CA VAL A 192 -2.61 8.87 3.52
C VAL A 192 -3.55 7.68 3.38
N PHE A 193 -3.40 6.91 2.31
CA PHE A 193 -4.03 5.60 2.17
C PHE A 193 -3.08 4.50 2.66
N LEU A 194 -3.61 3.56 3.46
CA LEU A 194 -2.94 2.33 3.89
C LEU A 194 -3.93 1.18 3.79
N MET A 195 -4.13 0.67 2.57
CA MET A 195 -5.23 -0.23 2.27
C MET A 195 -4.82 -1.71 2.29
N LYS A 196 -5.40 -2.49 3.22
CA LYS A 196 -5.15 -3.94 3.43
C LYS A 196 -3.68 -4.31 3.69
N THR A 197 -2.86 -3.38 4.15
CA THR A 197 -1.39 -3.49 4.21
C THR A 197 -0.89 -3.98 5.57
N ILE A 198 -1.52 -3.57 6.68
CA ILE A 198 -1.07 -3.90 8.04
C ILE A 198 -0.83 -5.40 8.22
N PRO A 199 -1.75 -6.32 7.82
CA PRO A 199 -1.51 -7.75 7.98
C PRO A 199 -0.28 -8.26 7.21
N CYS A 200 0.09 -7.63 6.09
CA CYS A 200 1.26 -7.99 5.30
C CYS A 200 2.56 -7.54 6.00
N LEU A 201 2.60 -6.32 6.53
CA LEU A 201 3.76 -5.81 7.29
C LEU A 201 4.06 -6.68 8.50
N GLU A 202 3.02 -7.10 9.22
CA GLU A 202 3.12 -7.88 10.45
C GLU A 202 3.56 -9.33 10.21
N GLN A 203 3.49 -9.85 8.98
CA GLN A 203 4.13 -11.12 8.60
C GLN A 203 5.66 -11.04 8.69
N ILE A 204 6.24 -9.86 8.49
CA ILE A 204 7.69 -9.64 8.59
C ILE A 204 8.05 -9.07 9.96
N ASP A 205 7.35 -8.04 10.40
CA ASP A 205 7.59 -7.39 11.68
C ASP A 205 6.27 -7.17 12.42
N LYS A 206 6.06 -7.93 13.50
CA LYS A 206 4.81 -7.87 14.29
C LYS A 206 4.45 -6.49 14.83
N PHE A 207 5.41 -5.56 14.87
CA PHE A 207 5.20 -4.18 15.28
C PHE A 207 5.14 -3.20 14.11
N GLY A 208 5.32 -3.67 12.86
CA GLY A 208 5.39 -2.83 11.67
C GLY A 208 4.15 -1.97 11.47
N GLY A 209 2.95 -2.54 11.69
CA GLY A 209 1.70 -1.78 11.61
C GLY A 209 1.62 -0.65 12.64
N ARG A 210 1.94 -0.93 13.90
CA ARG A 210 1.98 0.08 14.98
C ARG A 210 2.97 1.20 14.69
N HIS A 211 4.20 0.84 14.29
CA HIS A 211 5.24 1.82 14.00
C HIS A 211 4.84 2.76 12.86
N LEU A 212 4.25 2.21 11.79
CA LEU A 212 3.80 3.00 10.65
C LEU A 212 2.65 3.92 11.02
N LEU A 213 1.64 3.44 11.77
CA LEU A 213 0.52 4.26 12.24
C LEU A 213 0.98 5.42 13.14
N ASN A 214 1.99 5.18 14.00
CA ASN A 214 2.57 6.23 14.83
C ASN A 214 3.28 7.28 13.97
N GLN A 215 4.07 6.89 12.95
CA GLN A 215 4.71 7.84 12.05
C GLN A 215 3.69 8.65 11.25
N MET A 216 2.62 8.01 10.79
CA MET A 216 1.55 8.66 10.05
C MET A 216 0.85 9.75 10.90
N SER A 217 0.72 9.58 12.23
CA SER A 217 0.05 10.58 13.07
C SER A 217 0.78 11.93 13.14
N TYR A 218 2.08 11.95 12.90
CA TYR A 218 2.89 13.17 12.83
C TYR A 218 3.02 13.73 11.41
N ALA A 219 2.82 12.89 10.40
CA ALA A 219 3.11 13.23 9.01
C ALA A 219 1.85 13.33 8.12
N ALA A 220 0.66 13.02 8.65
CA ALA A 220 -0.58 13.04 7.89
C ALA A 220 -1.72 13.68 8.69
N ARG A 221 -2.47 14.57 8.04
CA ARG A 221 -3.68 15.17 8.63
C ARG A 221 -4.81 14.15 8.75
N TYR A 222 -5.00 13.36 7.70
CA TYR A 222 -5.98 12.26 7.64
C TYR A 222 -5.34 10.99 7.13
N ALA A 223 -5.89 9.84 7.52
CA ALA A 223 -5.53 8.56 6.95
C ALA A 223 -6.76 7.66 6.75
N ALA A 224 -6.74 6.87 5.68
CA ALA A 224 -7.70 5.80 5.45
C ALA A 224 -6.97 4.44 5.53
N VAL A 225 -7.25 3.71 6.61
CA VAL A 225 -6.65 2.39 6.86
C VAL A 225 -7.72 1.32 6.65
N THR A 226 -7.43 0.30 5.84
CA THR A 226 -8.44 -0.73 5.58
C THR A 226 -7.94 -2.14 5.85
N PHE A 227 -8.91 -3.03 6.08
CA PHE A 227 -8.71 -4.46 6.24
C PHE A 227 -9.71 -5.23 5.38
N PRO A 228 -9.42 -6.48 5.00
CA PRO A 228 -10.37 -7.32 4.29
C PRO A 228 -11.66 -7.52 5.09
N GLY A 229 -12.82 -7.35 4.44
CA GLY A 229 -14.14 -7.58 5.05
C GLY A 229 -14.47 -9.06 5.22
N ALA A 230 -13.97 -9.91 4.29
CA ALA A 230 -14.06 -11.36 4.33
C ALA A 230 -12.73 -11.99 3.94
N SER A 231 -12.52 -13.29 4.20
CA SER A 231 -11.32 -13.97 3.69
C SER A 231 -11.38 -14.11 2.17
N LEU A 232 -10.21 -14.14 1.50
CA LEU A 232 -10.07 -14.43 0.07
C LEU A 232 -10.78 -15.74 -0.35
N SER A 233 -11.04 -16.65 0.61
CA SER A 233 -11.77 -17.89 0.42
C SER A 233 -13.29 -17.79 0.67
N GLY A 234 -13.84 -16.61 0.93
CA GLY A 234 -15.27 -16.37 1.18
C GLY A 234 -15.81 -16.92 2.53
N LYS A 235 -14.94 -17.39 3.42
CA LYS A 235 -15.36 -17.90 4.73
C LYS A 235 -15.39 -16.76 5.76
N GLU A 236 -16.57 -16.28 6.08
CA GLU A 236 -16.84 -15.26 7.11
C GLU A 236 -16.64 -15.75 8.58
N LYS A 237 -15.56 -16.42 8.91
CA LYS A 237 -15.35 -16.82 10.31
C LYS A 237 -14.61 -15.72 11.09
N GLY A 238 -15.35 -14.70 11.56
CA GLY A 238 -14.88 -13.77 12.61
C GLY A 238 -13.76 -12.80 12.22
N MET A 239 -13.25 -12.84 10.99
CA MET A 239 -12.09 -12.04 10.57
C MET A 239 -12.28 -10.53 10.70
N PRO A 240 -13.42 -9.92 10.29
CA PRO A 240 -13.59 -8.48 10.45
C PRO A 240 -13.57 -8.02 11.91
N ARG A 241 -14.18 -8.80 12.82
CA ARG A 241 -14.12 -8.51 14.25
C ARG A 241 -12.72 -8.64 14.83
N ASN A 242 -11.97 -9.63 14.37
CA ASN A 242 -10.57 -9.81 14.80
C ASN A 242 -9.69 -8.66 14.31
N TYR A 243 -9.87 -8.18 13.08
CA TYR A 243 -9.14 -7.02 12.55
C TYR A 243 -9.51 -5.73 13.26
N GLU A 244 -10.77 -5.54 13.64
CA GLU A 244 -11.18 -4.39 14.44
C GLU A 244 -10.50 -4.38 15.81
N VAL A 245 -10.58 -5.50 16.55
CA VAL A 245 -9.89 -5.64 17.85
C VAL A 245 -8.37 -5.44 17.69
N HIS A 246 -7.79 -6.06 16.69
CA HIS A 246 -6.36 -5.93 16.42
C HIS A 246 -5.97 -4.47 16.13
N PHE A 247 -6.70 -3.80 15.24
CA PHE A 247 -6.44 -2.40 14.90
C PHE A 247 -6.53 -1.49 16.13
N MET A 248 -7.56 -1.65 16.95
CA MET A 248 -7.73 -0.85 18.18
C MET A 248 -6.64 -1.11 19.23
N ASN A 249 -5.96 -2.26 19.17
CA ASN A 249 -4.82 -2.59 20.05
C ASN A 249 -3.48 -1.99 19.56
N ILE A 250 -3.35 -1.69 18.26
CA ILE A 250 -2.10 -1.18 17.68
C ILE A 250 -2.13 0.31 17.40
N VAL A 251 -3.32 0.90 17.17
CA VAL A 251 -3.48 2.34 16.94
C VAL A 251 -3.37 3.11 18.25
N ASP A 252 -2.69 4.25 18.20
CA ASP A 252 -2.66 5.20 19.33
C ASP A 252 -3.95 6.03 19.30
N GLN A 253 -4.89 5.74 20.22
CA GLN A 253 -6.19 6.40 20.30
C GLN A 253 -6.09 7.83 20.85
N ASP A 254 -4.99 8.19 21.49
CA ASP A 254 -4.74 9.56 21.92
C ASP A 254 -4.25 10.45 20.76
N ALA A 255 -3.51 9.85 19.81
CA ALA A 255 -3.02 10.53 18.62
C ALA A 255 -4.07 10.67 17.50
N TRP A 256 -5.10 9.80 17.47
CA TRP A 256 -6.06 9.74 16.40
C TRP A 256 -7.52 9.89 16.85
N GLU A 257 -8.32 10.67 16.15
CA GLU A 257 -9.76 10.55 16.10
C GLU A 257 -10.13 9.50 15.05
N ILE A 258 -10.97 8.50 15.43
CA ILE A 258 -11.22 7.31 14.63
C ILE A 258 -12.69 7.20 14.26
N ARG A 259 -13.00 7.17 12.96
CA ARG A 259 -14.31 6.83 12.42
C ARG A 259 -14.23 5.50 11.68
N LYS A 260 -15.11 4.57 12.02
CA LYS A 260 -15.18 3.24 11.41
C LYS A 260 -16.36 3.14 10.45
N VAL A 261 -16.11 2.55 9.28
CA VAL A 261 -17.13 2.20 8.28
C VAL A 261 -16.92 0.75 7.85
N ARG A 262 -18.02 0.02 7.64
CA ARG A 262 -17.97 -1.38 7.21
C ARG A 262 -18.68 -1.54 5.88
N PHE A 263 -17.98 -2.13 4.92
CA PHE A 263 -18.50 -2.59 3.64
C PHE A 263 -18.49 -4.12 3.59
N PRO A 264 -19.20 -4.75 2.65
CA PRO A 264 -19.18 -6.20 2.49
C PRO A 264 -17.78 -6.79 2.29
N THR A 265 -16.93 -6.09 1.56
CA THR A 265 -15.57 -6.53 1.18
C THR A 265 -14.45 -5.85 1.96
N GLU A 266 -14.77 -4.80 2.76
CA GLU A 266 -13.75 -3.97 3.39
C GLU A 266 -14.20 -3.37 4.72
N LEU A 267 -13.32 -3.45 5.74
CA LEU A 267 -13.45 -2.70 6.98
C LEU A 267 -12.52 -1.49 6.91
N VAL A 268 -13.07 -0.30 7.07
CA VAL A 268 -12.38 0.99 6.87
C VAL A 268 -12.32 1.76 8.18
N PHE A 269 -11.13 2.25 8.51
CA PHE A 269 -10.90 3.23 9.57
C PHE A 269 -10.44 4.52 8.95
N ILE A 270 -11.18 5.58 9.15
CA ILE A 270 -10.87 6.93 8.72
C ILE A 270 -10.37 7.67 9.94
N LEU A 271 -9.13 8.14 9.87
CA LEU A 271 -8.39 8.68 10.98
C LEU A 271 -8.15 10.17 10.74
N LYS A 272 -8.31 10.99 11.80
CA LYS A 272 -7.92 12.38 11.82
C LYS A 272 -6.85 12.57 12.90
N SER A 273 -5.69 13.11 12.54
CA SER A 273 -4.59 13.30 13.48
C SER A 273 -4.86 14.48 14.40
N LYS A 274 -4.85 14.22 15.70
CA LYS A 274 -4.88 15.26 16.74
C LYS A 274 -3.49 15.91 16.91
N VAL A 275 -2.44 15.12 16.73
CA VAL A 275 -1.03 15.56 16.87
C VAL A 275 -0.65 16.52 15.75
N PHE A 276 -1.05 16.24 14.53
CA PHE A 276 -0.79 17.09 13.37
C PHE A 276 -1.48 18.46 13.52
N GLU A 277 -2.73 18.49 13.97
CA GLU A 277 -3.47 19.74 14.21
C GLU A 277 -2.86 20.60 15.32
N GLU A 278 -2.34 19.98 16.37
CA GLU A 278 -1.65 20.70 17.46
C GLU A 278 -0.34 21.32 16.99
N ALA A 279 0.43 20.60 16.18
CA ALA A 279 1.67 21.11 15.59
C ALA A 279 1.41 22.34 14.69
N GLU A 280 0.40 22.27 13.79
CA GLU A 280 0.03 23.42 12.94
C GLU A 280 -0.42 24.64 13.76
N LYS A 281 -1.22 24.45 14.80
CA LYS A 281 -1.65 25.56 15.68
C LYS A 281 -0.46 26.21 16.40
N SER A 282 0.50 25.40 16.84
CA SER A 282 1.71 25.88 17.50
C SER A 282 2.62 26.67 16.56
N GLU A 283 2.77 26.23 15.30
CA GLU A 283 3.55 26.96 14.29
C GLU A 283 2.91 28.31 13.93
N LEU A 284 1.59 28.37 13.78
CA LEU A 284 0.85 29.62 13.52
C LEU A 284 0.96 30.60 14.66
N GLN A 285 0.96 30.13 15.92
CA GLN A 285 1.14 31.00 17.11
C GLN A 285 2.57 31.55 17.25
N ASN A 286 3.57 30.82 16.77
CA ASN A 286 4.97 31.25 16.81
C ASN A 286 5.39 32.15 15.64
N ALA A 287 4.57 32.24 14.60
CA ALA A 287 4.82 33.06 13.40
C ALA A 287 4.12 34.44 13.42
N GLY A 288 3.27 34.72 14.41
CA GLY A 288 2.55 35.99 14.61
C GLY A 288 3.08 36.76 15.80
#